data_5777515afa0919dce8f657b4b762f418
#
_entry.id   5777515afa0919dce8f657b4b762f418
#
_cell.length_a   1.000
_cell.length_b   1.000
_cell.length_c   1.000
_cell.angle_alpha   90.00
_cell.angle_beta   90.00
_cell.angle_gamma   90.00
#
_symmetry.space_group_name_H-M   'P 1'
#
loop_
_entity.id
_entity.type
_entity.pdbx_description
1 polymer ?
#
loop_
_entity_poly.entity_id
_entity_poly.type
_entity_poly.pdbx_seq_one_letter_code
_entity_poly.pdbx_strand_id
1 'polypeptide(L)'
;LEDGTLVPLPEKNIDTGAGLERIASVLQKKKNNFETDLFMPIIKGVEEVLEIKKEEFDETVKIIADHIRATVFLIGDGVLPSNEGRGYVLRKIIRRAFGVGSSSKGKVFEKEDVFLHKLVSYVVNNMKEAYPELEEKREYISSYKMTSLNNYLNYEKNQLLKIANQLKESGYEVKEYI
;
A
#
# COMPACT_ATOMS: atom_id res chain seq x y z
N LEU A 1 13.99 20.11 -37.71
CA LEU A 1 14.99 20.87 -38.47
C LEU A 1 14.39 22.23 -38.81
N GLU A 2 15.22 23.19 -39.11
CA GLU A 2 14.79 24.57 -39.42
C GLU A 2 13.87 24.68 -40.67
N ASP A 3 13.95 23.70 -41.55
CA ASP A 3 13.13 23.56 -42.78
C ASP A 3 11.77 22.86 -42.53
N GLY A 4 11.44 22.56 -41.30
CA GLY A 4 10.21 21.83 -40.93
C GLY A 4 10.28 20.32 -41.13
N THR A 5 11.42 19.76 -41.54
CA THR A 5 11.60 18.32 -41.70
C THR A 5 11.63 17.64 -40.35
N LEU A 6 10.80 16.58 -40.15
CA LEU A 6 10.80 15.75 -38.95
C LEU A 6 11.83 14.65 -39.08
N VAL A 7 12.79 14.62 -38.19
CA VAL A 7 13.79 13.55 -38.09
C VAL A 7 13.56 12.78 -36.80
N PRO A 8 13.58 11.45 -36.82
CA PRO A 8 13.51 10.65 -35.61
C PRO A 8 14.60 11.02 -34.61
N LEU A 9 14.26 11.09 -33.33
CA LEU A 9 15.28 11.26 -32.28
C LEU A 9 16.25 10.05 -32.25
N PRO A 10 17.53 10.27 -31.93
CA PRO A 10 18.50 9.21 -31.81
C PRO A 10 18.09 8.16 -30.76
N GLU A 11 17.45 8.63 -29.71
CA GLU A 11 16.89 7.80 -28.64
C GLU A 11 15.42 8.12 -28.43
N LYS A 12 14.63 7.08 -28.10
CA LYS A 12 13.21 7.27 -27.76
C LYS A 12 13.10 8.04 -26.45
N ASN A 13 12.20 9.00 -26.43
CA ASN A 13 11.99 9.84 -25.28
C ASN A 13 10.48 10.02 -25.04
N ILE A 14 10.11 10.33 -23.80
CA ILE A 14 8.73 10.61 -23.37
C ILE A 14 8.67 12.06 -22.93
N ASP A 15 7.87 12.86 -23.61
CA ASP A 15 7.67 14.27 -23.30
C ASP A 15 6.58 14.44 -22.21
N THR A 16 5.43 13.82 -22.43
CA THR A 16 4.30 13.89 -21.49
C THR A 16 3.76 12.54 -21.11
N GLY A 17 3.21 12.43 -19.89
CA GLY A 17 2.52 11.25 -19.39
C GLY A 17 1.16 11.59 -18.82
N ALA A 18 0.23 10.65 -18.90
CA ALA A 18 -1.08 10.77 -18.25
C ALA A 18 -1.23 9.63 -17.23
N GLY A 19 -1.94 9.92 -16.11
CA GLY A 19 -2.20 8.88 -15.11
C GLY A 19 -3.16 7.83 -15.69
N LEU A 20 -2.74 6.57 -15.70
CA LEU A 20 -3.53 5.45 -16.19
C LEU A 20 -4.92 5.41 -15.53
N GLU A 21 -4.95 5.55 -14.21
CA GLU A 21 -6.18 5.51 -13.42
C GLU A 21 -7.15 6.65 -13.75
N ARG A 22 -6.62 7.83 -14.07
CA ARG A 22 -7.43 8.99 -14.49
C ARG A 22 -8.08 8.73 -15.83
N ILE A 23 -7.31 8.21 -16.80
CA ILE A 23 -7.84 7.87 -18.11
C ILE A 23 -8.86 6.73 -17.98
N ALA A 24 -8.55 5.68 -17.21
CA ALA A 24 -9.46 4.56 -16.96
C ALA A 24 -10.78 5.04 -16.33
N SER A 25 -10.74 5.95 -15.36
CA SER A 25 -11.95 6.47 -14.71
C SER A 25 -12.86 7.22 -15.70
N VAL A 26 -12.28 8.00 -16.61
CA VAL A 26 -13.04 8.70 -17.66
C VAL A 26 -13.65 7.71 -18.65
N LEU A 27 -12.86 6.77 -19.17
CA LEU A 27 -13.33 5.77 -20.15
C LEU A 27 -14.40 4.84 -19.57
N GLN A 28 -14.26 4.45 -18.31
CA GLN A 28 -15.22 3.61 -17.58
C GLN A 28 -16.38 4.40 -16.98
N LYS A 29 -16.43 5.73 -17.19
CA LYS A 29 -17.46 6.64 -16.65
C LYS A 29 -17.60 6.52 -15.13
N LYS A 30 -16.49 6.40 -14.40
CA LYS A 30 -16.44 6.31 -12.94
C LYS A 30 -16.25 7.68 -12.31
N LYS A 31 -16.76 7.87 -11.08
CA LYS A 31 -16.63 9.14 -10.35
C LYS A 31 -15.20 9.42 -9.86
N ASN A 32 -14.43 8.36 -9.61
CA ASN A 32 -13.04 8.45 -9.15
C ASN A 32 -12.24 7.22 -9.56
N ASN A 33 -10.92 7.28 -9.39
CA ASN A 33 -9.97 6.23 -9.76
C ASN A 33 -10.22 4.90 -9.04
N PHE A 34 -10.70 4.95 -7.79
CA PHE A 34 -10.91 3.77 -6.97
C PHE A 34 -12.13 2.94 -7.36
N GLU A 35 -12.99 3.47 -8.23
CA GLU A 35 -14.15 2.75 -8.78
C GLU A 35 -13.86 2.03 -10.09
N THR A 36 -12.61 2.13 -10.58
CA THR A 36 -12.17 1.45 -11.81
C THR A 36 -11.84 -0.01 -11.55
N ASP A 37 -11.74 -0.79 -12.62
CA ASP A 37 -11.27 -2.17 -12.60
C ASP A 37 -9.84 -2.33 -12.08
N LEU A 38 -9.04 -1.25 -12.14
CA LEU A 38 -7.69 -1.22 -11.60
C LEU A 38 -7.63 -1.29 -10.06
N PHE A 39 -8.69 -0.84 -9.37
CA PHE A 39 -8.72 -0.79 -7.91
C PHE A 39 -9.82 -1.64 -7.27
N MET A 40 -10.97 -1.80 -7.93
CA MET A 40 -12.12 -2.51 -7.34
C MET A 40 -11.81 -3.92 -6.85
N PRO A 41 -11.00 -4.75 -7.55
CA PRO A 41 -10.64 -6.08 -7.02
C PRO A 41 -9.80 -6.00 -5.74
N ILE A 42 -8.90 -5.01 -5.65
CA ILE A 42 -8.06 -4.79 -4.46
C ILE A 42 -8.92 -4.28 -3.31
N ILE A 43 -9.83 -3.35 -3.57
CA ILE A 43 -10.79 -2.82 -2.58
C ILE A 43 -11.62 -3.93 -1.98
N LYS A 44 -12.21 -4.81 -2.81
CA LYS A 44 -12.96 -5.99 -2.34
C LYS A 44 -12.09 -6.90 -1.47
N GLY A 45 -10.82 -7.09 -1.84
CA GLY A 45 -9.89 -7.83 -1.01
C GLY A 45 -9.64 -7.19 0.36
N VAL A 46 -9.58 -5.86 0.42
CA VAL A 46 -9.45 -5.14 1.70
C VAL A 46 -10.70 -5.33 2.57
N GLU A 47 -11.90 -5.18 1.98
CA GLU A 47 -13.17 -5.38 2.67
C GLU A 47 -13.29 -6.79 3.25
N GLU A 48 -12.92 -7.81 2.46
CA GLU A 48 -12.97 -9.22 2.85
C GLU A 48 -11.96 -9.54 3.95
N VAL A 49 -10.70 -9.12 3.78
CA VAL A 49 -9.62 -9.42 4.74
C VAL A 49 -9.81 -8.69 6.08
N LEU A 50 -10.33 -7.47 6.05
CA LEU A 50 -10.56 -6.67 7.25
C LEU A 50 -11.98 -6.82 7.81
N GLU A 51 -12.89 -7.51 7.11
CA GLU A 51 -14.30 -7.64 7.49
C GLU A 51 -14.98 -6.28 7.72
N ILE A 52 -14.65 -5.30 6.88
CA ILE A 52 -15.21 -3.94 6.91
C ILE A 52 -15.93 -3.65 5.59
N LYS A 53 -16.86 -2.70 5.60
CA LYS A 53 -17.55 -2.24 4.41
C LYS A 53 -17.00 -0.91 3.93
N LYS A 54 -16.81 -0.78 2.62
CA LYS A 54 -16.33 0.47 2.00
C LYS A 54 -17.20 1.66 2.37
N GLU A 55 -18.51 1.50 2.43
CA GLU A 55 -19.47 2.56 2.75
C GLU A 55 -19.24 3.16 4.14
N GLU A 56 -18.75 2.37 5.09
CA GLU A 56 -18.46 2.78 6.47
C GLU A 56 -17.02 3.32 6.63
N PHE A 57 -16.09 2.77 5.84
CA PHE A 57 -14.65 3.01 5.97
C PHE A 57 -14.00 3.38 4.62
N ASP A 58 -14.68 4.19 3.80
CA ASP A 58 -14.29 4.49 2.41
C ASP A 58 -12.84 5.01 2.28
N GLU A 59 -12.45 5.95 3.12
CA GLU A 59 -11.09 6.50 3.11
C GLU A 59 -10.04 5.46 3.52
N THR A 60 -10.32 4.69 4.57
CA THR A 60 -9.46 3.59 5.03
C THR A 60 -9.21 2.58 3.94
N VAL A 61 -10.26 2.09 3.30
CA VAL A 61 -10.18 1.07 2.24
C VAL A 61 -9.39 1.58 1.04
N LYS A 62 -9.59 2.83 0.63
CA LYS A 62 -8.84 3.47 -0.46
C LYS A 62 -7.35 3.61 -0.14
N ILE A 63 -7.02 4.08 1.07
CA ILE A 63 -5.62 4.22 1.51
C ILE A 63 -4.92 2.84 1.49
N ILE A 64 -5.56 1.81 2.04
CA ILE A 64 -4.97 0.47 2.06
C ILE A 64 -4.80 -0.07 0.64
N ALA A 65 -5.81 0.05 -0.22
CA ALA A 65 -5.74 -0.44 -1.60
C ALA A 65 -4.62 0.22 -2.41
N ASP A 66 -4.46 1.54 -2.29
CA ASP A 66 -3.38 2.28 -2.93
C ASP A 66 -2.02 1.85 -2.40
N HIS A 67 -1.87 1.81 -1.09
CA HIS A 67 -0.60 1.53 -0.44
C HIS A 67 -0.15 0.07 -0.60
N ILE A 68 -1.08 -0.90 -0.59
CA ILE A 68 -0.71 -2.29 -0.84
C ILE A 68 -0.28 -2.50 -2.30
N ARG A 69 -0.94 -1.86 -3.26
CA ARG A 69 -0.53 -1.91 -4.66
C ARG A 69 0.89 -1.38 -4.82
N ALA A 70 1.15 -0.17 -4.33
CA ALA A 70 2.49 0.42 -4.36
C ALA A 70 3.54 -0.47 -3.66
N THR A 71 3.19 -1.08 -2.54
CA THR A 71 4.08 -1.98 -1.79
C THR A 71 4.45 -3.22 -2.60
N VAL A 72 3.47 -3.85 -3.26
CA VAL A 72 3.70 -5.05 -4.08
C VAL A 72 4.65 -4.77 -5.23
N PHE A 73 4.45 -3.67 -5.95
CA PHE A 73 5.33 -3.26 -7.04
C PHE A 73 6.73 -2.92 -6.54
N LEU A 74 6.87 -2.11 -5.50
CA LEU A 74 8.18 -1.74 -4.96
C LEU A 74 8.99 -2.96 -4.51
N ILE A 75 8.37 -3.91 -3.83
CA ILE A 75 9.06 -5.14 -3.42
C ILE A 75 9.36 -6.02 -4.65
N GLY A 76 8.45 -6.10 -5.61
CA GLY A 76 8.66 -6.76 -6.89
C GLY A 76 9.86 -6.21 -7.65
N ASP A 77 10.10 -4.91 -7.58
CA ASP A 77 11.26 -4.21 -8.16
C ASP A 77 12.53 -4.29 -7.28
N GLY A 78 12.49 -5.07 -6.19
CA GLY A 78 13.64 -5.28 -5.31
C GLY A 78 13.88 -4.17 -4.28
N VAL A 79 12.94 -3.24 -4.11
CA VAL A 79 13.03 -2.24 -3.04
C VAL A 79 12.59 -2.87 -1.73
N LEU A 80 13.50 -2.89 -0.75
CA LEU A 80 13.24 -3.42 0.59
C LEU A 80 13.06 -2.29 1.60
N PRO A 81 12.19 -2.45 2.62
CA PRO A 81 12.05 -1.45 3.68
C PRO A 81 13.37 -1.19 4.39
N SER A 82 13.74 0.07 4.50
CA SER A 82 15.00 0.49 5.15
C SER A 82 14.82 1.81 5.92
N ASN A 83 15.90 2.30 6.52
CA ASN A 83 15.89 3.57 7.23
C ASN A 83 16.18 4.77 6.32
N GLU A 84 16.61 4.53 5.08
CA GLU A 84 17.09 5.55 4.15
C GLU A 84 16.54 5.34 2.73
N GLY A 85 16.58 6.39 1.92
CA GLY A 85 16.28 6.36 0.50
C GLY A 85 14.90 5.81 0.15
N ARG A 86 14.82 5.03 -0.91
CA ARG A 86 13.55 4.44 -1.41
C ARG A 86 12.92 3.47 -0.42
N GLY A 87 13.73 2.72 0.31
CA GLY A 87 13.24 1.77 1.31
C GLY A 87 12.57 2.46 2.50
N TYR A 88 13.00 3.66 2.86
CA TYR A 88 12.33 4.47 3.89
C TYR A 88 10.91 4.90 3.46
N VAL A 89 10.74 5.27 2.19
CA VAL A 89 9.41 5.60 1.64
C VAL A 89 8.51 4.37 1.68
N LEU A 90 8.99 3.22 1.21
CA LEU A 90 8.26 1.95 1.27
C LEU A 90 7.84 1.63 2.71
N ARG A 91 8.74 1.77 3.66
CA ARG A 91 8.45 1.56 5.09
C ARG A 91 7.32 2.48 5.59
N LYS A 92 7.30 3.75 5.21
CA LYS A 92 6.21 4.69 5.56
C LYS A 92 4.87 4.28 4.97
N ILE A 93 4.84 3.86 3.72
CA ILE A 93 3.64 3.40 3.03
C ILE A 93 3.05 2.19 3.76
N ILE A 94 3.88 1.19 4.07
CA ILE A 94 3.47 -0.01 4.80
C ILE A 94 2.90 0.34 6.18
N ARG A 95 3.60 1.19 6.94
CA ARG A 95 3.14 1.64 8.27
C ARG A 95 1.78 2.33 8.21
N ARG A 96 1.59 3.22 7.24
CA ARG A 96 0.33 3.94 7.08
C ARG A 96 -0.81 2.99 6.76
N ALA A 97 -0.62 2.06 5.81
CA ALA A 97 -1.64 1.07 5.46
C ALA A 97 -2.03 0.20 6.65
N PHE A 98 -1.03 -0.25 7.42
CA PHE A 98 -1.25 -1.06 8.59
C PHE A 98 -1.95 -0.29 9.70
N GLY A 99 -1.50 0.93 10.04
CA GLY A 99 -2.08 1.75 11.09
C GLY A 99 -3.54 2.11 10.82
N VAL A 100 -3.87 2.49 9.59
CA VAL A 100 -5.24 2.81 9.19
C VAL A 100 -6.15 1.58 9.28
N GLY A 101 -5.69 0.41 8.82
CA GLY A 101 -6.46 -0.82 8.88
C GLY A 101 -6.70 -1.33 10.30
N SER A 102 -5.71 -1.19 11.17
CA SER A 102 -5.83 -1.60 12.58
C SER A 102 -6.76 -0.68 13.37
N SER A 103 -6.73 0.63 13.09
CA SER A 103 -7.63 1.60 13.73
C SER A 103 -9.10 1.39 13.37
N SER A 104 -9.40 0.93 12.14
CA SER A 104 -10.76 0.69 11.67
C SER A 104 -11.47 -0.45 12.42
N LYS A 105 -10.73 -1.42 12.94
CA LYS A 105 -11.27 -2.54 13.73
C LYS A 105 -11.49 -2.22 15.22
N GLY A 106 -11.11 -1.04 15.69
CA GLY A 106 -11.19 -0.68 17.12
C GLY A 106 -10.33 -1.57 18.03
N LYS A 107 -9.43 -2.36 17.45
CA LYS A 107 -8.54 -3.27 18.18
C LYS A 107 -7.14 -2.68 18.28
N VAL A 108 -6.58 -2.67 19.45
CA VAL A 108 -5.15 -2.48 19.68
C VAL A 108 -4.43 -3.68 19.07
N PHE A 109 -3.38 -3.41 18.29
CA PHE A 109 -2.54 -4.38 17.57
C PHE A 109 -2.27 -5.67 18.35
N GLU A 110 -2.94 -6.75 18.04
CA GLU A 110 -2.52 -8.08 18.45
C GLU A 110 -1.57 -8.68 17.41
N LYS A 111 -0.63 -9.50 17.88
CA LYS A 111 0.46 -10.06 17.08
C LYS A 111 0.00 -10.90 15.88
N GLU A 112 -1.26 -11.33 15.91
CA GLU A 112 -1.90 -12.19 14.91
C GLU A 112 -2.64 -11.42 13.80
N ASP A 113 -2.78 -10.10 13.94
CA ASP A 113 -3.58 -9.28 13.03
C ASP A 113 -2.82 -8.72 11.81
N VAL A 114 -1.71 -9.34 11.41
CA VAL A 114 -0.99 -8.92 10.19
C VAL A 114 -1.79 -9.34 8.96
N PHE A 115 -2.48 -8.39 8.36
CA PHE A 115 -3.39 -8.63 7.23
C PHE A 115 -2.80 -8.29 5.85
N LEU A 116 -1.80 -7.40 5.78
CA LEU A 116 -1.30 -6.88 4.50
C LEU A 116 -0.77 -7.97 3.56
N HIS A 117 -0.18 -9.04 4.09
CA HIS A 117 0.30 -10.14 3.27
C HIS A 117 -0.83 -10.88 2.52
N LYS A 118 -2.02 -10.93 3.11
CA LYS A 118 -3.20 -11.57 2.50
C LYS A 118 -3.67 -10.79 1.26
N LEU A 119 -3.39 -9.48 1.22
CA LEU A 119 -3.77 -8.60 0.12
C LEU A 119 -2.84 -8.70 -1.10
N VAL A 120 -1.65 -9.28 -0.95
CA VAL A 120 -0.69 -9.44 -2.07
C VAL A 120 -1.33 -10.18 -3.24
N SER A 121 -2.07 -11.25 -2.96
CA SER A 121 -2.72 -12.05 -4.00
C SER A 121 -3.75 -11.28 -4.80
N TYR A 122 -4.50 -10.37 -4.18
CA TYR A 122 -5.47 -9.52 -4.87
C TYR A 122 -4.78 -8.56 -5.84
N VAL A 123 -3.66 -7.97 -5.44
CA VAL A 123 -2.87 -7.09 -6.32
C VAL A 123 -2.27 -7.86 -7.47
N VAL A 124 -1.61 -8.98 -7.20
CA VAL A 124 -0.97 -9.80 -8.24
C VAL A 124 -2.00 -10.32 -9.24
N ASN A 125 -3.12 -10.87 -8.77
CA ASN A 125 -4.17 -11.35 -9.66
C ASN A 125 -4.74 -10.27 -10.57
N ASN A 126 -4.83 -9.03 -10.07
CA ASN A 126 -5.34 -7.89 -10.85
C ASN A 126 -4.33 -7.34 -11.86
N MET A 127 -3.04 -7.51 -11.61
CA MET A 127 -1.98 -6.86 -12.38
C MET A 127 -1.13 -7.81 -13.24
N LYS A 128 -1.20 -9.12 -13.03
CA LYS A 128 -0.30 -10.11 -13.63
C LYS A 128 -0.36 -10.20 -15.16
N GLU A 129 -1.46 -9.81 -15.79
CA GLU A 129 -1.56 -9.80 -17.25
C GLU A 129 -0.64 -8.74 -17.87
N ALA A 130 -0.56 -7.56 -17.23
CA ALA A 130 0.32 -6.47 -17.66
C ALA A 130 1.73 -6.57 -17.05
N TYR A 131 1.87 -7.25 -15.91
CA TYR A 131 3.10 -7.38 -15.13
C TYR A 131 3.31 -8.83 -14.67
N PRO A 132 3.64 -9.75 -15.61
CA PRO A 132 3.77 -11.19 -15.31
C PRO A 132 4.85 -11.49 -14.27
N GLU A 133 5.88 -10.65 -14.15
CA GLU A 133 6.93 -10.75 -13.14
C GLU A 133 6.41 -10.68 -11.70
N LEU A 134 5.25 -10.09 -11.47
CA LEU A 134 4.62 -10.08 -10.14
C LEU A 134 4.11 -11.47 -9.73
N GLU A 135 3.63 -12.26 -10.71
CA GLU A 135 3.21 -13.65 -10.45
C GLU A 135 4.41 -14.52 -10.09
N GLU A 136 5.52 -14.38 -10.81
CA GLU A 136 6.77 -15.12 -10.54
C GLU A 136 7.33 -14.81 -9.15
N LYS A 137 7.16 -13.57 -8.68
CA LYS A 137 7.65 -13.10 -7.38
C LYS A 137 6.61 -13.15 -6.26
N ARG A 138 5.43 -13.69 -6.49
CA ARG A 138 4.30 -13.70 -5.54
C ARG A 138 4.69 -14.21 -4.16
N GLU A 139 5.32 -15.38 -4.10
CA GLU A 139 5.74 -15.99 -2.83
C GLU A 139 6.80 -15.15 -2.13
N TYR A 140 7.78 -14.64 -2.87
CA TYR A 140 8.80 -13.75 -2.33
C TYR A 140 8.17 -12.49 -1.71
N ILE A 141 7.28 -11.82 -2.44
CA ILE A 141 6.58 -10.62 -1.98
C ILE A 141 5.74 -10.92 -0.73
N SER A 142 5.06 -12.07 -0.68
CA SER A 142 4.24 -12.47 0.46
C SER A 142 5.08 -12.86 1.69
N SER A 143 6.13 -13.66 1.50
CA SER A 143 6.97 -14.17 2.58
C SER A 143 7.86 -13.11 3.20
N TYR A 144 8.41 -12.20 2.40
CA TYR A 144 9.28 -11.13 2.89
C TYR A 144 8.57 -10.23 3.92
N LYS A 145 7.26 -10.05 3.76
CA LYS A 145 6.45 -9.23 4.68
C LYS A 145 6.26 -9.85 6.06
N MET A 146 6.20 -11.19 6.17
CA MET A 146 5.81 -11.84 7.41
C MET A 146 6.83 -11.62 8.53
N THR A 147 8.11 -11.80 8.25
CA THR A 147 9.15 -11.77 9.30
C THR A 147 9.68 -10.35 9.55
N SER A 148 10.01 -9.63 8.49
CA SER A 148 10.61 -8.28 8.64
C SER A 148 9.61 -7.25 9.10
N LEU A 149 8.37 -7.31 8.59
CA LEU A 149 7.32 -6.38 8.96
C LEU A 149 6.81 -6.65 10.39
N ASN A 150 6.63 -7.91 10.75
CA ASN A 150 6.23 -8.29 12.11
C ASN A 150 7.27 -7.85 13.16
N ASN A 151 8.54 -8.07 12.88
CA ASN A 151 9.61 -7.62 13.77
C ASN A 151 9.63 -6.11 13.90
N TYR A 152 9.43 -5.42 12.80
CA TYR A 152 9.41 -3.97 12.77
C TYR A 152 8.18 -3.38 13.48
N LEU A 153 6.98 -3.90 13.21
CA LEU A 153 5.75 -3.44 13.86
C LEU A 153 5.75 -3.75 15.36
N ASN A 154 6.29 -4.90 15.77
CA ASN A 154 6.49 -5.22 17.17
C ASN A 154 7.47 -4.26 17.85
N TYR A 155 8.55 -3.89 17.18
CA TYR A 155 9.49 -2.89 17.70
C TYR A 155 8.80 -1.53 17.89
N GLU A 156 8.06 -1.05 16.90
CA GLU A 156 7.33 0.22 16.98
C GLU A 156 6.25 0.21 18.06
N LYS A 157 5.47 -0.88 18.16
CA LYS A 157 4.49 -1.08 19.23
C LYS A 157 5.15 -0.96 20.60
N ASN A 158 6.26 -1.64 20.80
CA ASN A 158 6.98 -1.62 22.08
C ASN A 158 7.53 -0.21 22.42
N GLN A 159 7.97 0.56 21.40
CA GLN A 159 8.39 1.95 21.60
C GLN A 159 7.20 2.84 21.99
N LEU A 160 6.06 2.72 21.30
CA LEU A 160 4.85 3.49 21.61
C LEU A 160 4.29 3.15 23.00
N LEU A 161 4.27 1.87 23.37
CA LEU A 161 3.86 1.43 24.71
C LEU A 161 4.79 1.99 25.80
N LYS A 162 6.09 2.05 25.53
CA LYS A 162 7.07 2.65 26.45
C LYS A 162 6.79 4.14 26.67
N ILE A 163 6.56 4.88 25.59
CA ILE A 163 6.21 6.31 25.62
C ILE A 163 4.86 6.52 26.35
N ALA A 164 3.86 5.71 26.02
CA ALA A 164 2.54 5.79 26.67
C ALA A 164 2.62 5.55 28.18
N ASN A 165 3.41 4.56 28.61
CA ASN A 165 3.62 4.31 30.04
C ASN A 165 4.37 5.45 30.73
N GLN A 166 5.42 6.01 30.12
CA GLN A 166 6.13 7.17 30.65
C GLN A 166 5.23 8.40 30.80
N LEU A 167 4.32 8.63 29.85
CA LEU A 167 3.34 9.70 29.91
C LEU A 167 2.32 9.46 31.04
N LYS A 168 1.82 8.24 31.22
CA LYS A 168 0.95 7.86 32.34
C LYS A 168 1.62 8.07 33.70
N GLU A 169 2.88 7.64 33.84
CA GLU A 169 3.69 7.85 35.05
C GLU A 169 3.93 9.34 35.34
N SER A 170 3.98 10.18 34.30
CA SER A 170 4.10 11.63 34.40
C SER A 170 2.75 12.36 34.64
N GLY A 171 1.66 11.61 34.85
CA GLY A 171 0.34 12.17 35.18
C GLY A 171 -0.49 12.63 33.96
N TYR A 172 -0.07 12.27 32.75
CA TYR A 172 -0.85 12.59 31.55
C TYR A 172 -1.89 11.50 31.25
N GLU A 173 -3.11 11.92 30.94
CA GLU A 173 -4.15 11.01 30.46
C GLU A 173 -3.84 10.58 29.02
N VAL A 174 -3.38 9.34 28.85
CA VAL A 174 -3.13 8.76 27.53
C VAL A 174 -4.41 8.06 27.10
N LYS A 175 -5.14 8.67 26.17
CA LYS A 175 -6.28 7.98 25.52
C LYS A 175 -5.74 6.78 24.73
N GLU A 176 -6.40 5.63 24.89
CA GLU A 176 -6.06 4.40 24.20
C GLU A 176 -6.38 4.52 22.69
N TYR A 177 -5.48 5.19 21.95
CA TYR A 177 -5.46 5.23 20.48
C TYR A 177 -4.24 4.49 19.92
N ILE A 178 -3.66 3.57 20.70
CA ILE A 178 -2.54 2.74 20.24
C ILE A 178 -3.01 1.30 20.18
#